data_5a270931386685d1b641eabc3672bc79
#
_entry.id   5a270931386685d1b641eabc3672bc79
#
_cell.length_a   1.000
_cell.length_b   1.000
_cell.length_c   1.000
_cell.angle_alpha   90.00
_cell.angle_beta   90.00
_cell.angle_gamma   90.00
#
_symmetry.space_group_name_H-M   'P 1'
#
loop_
_entity.id
_entity.type
_entity.pdbx_description
1 polymer ?
#
loop_
_entity_poly.entity_id
_entity_poly.type
_entity_poly.pdbx_seq_one_letter_code
_entity_poly.pdbx_strand_id
1 'polypeptide(L)'
;VCMTAEMMLEQSRLMHLLAQDSRLREELVMNLIQAEENTPALTEWAQRLGIDLNQPRVVAIVEVDSGQLGVDSAMAELQQLQNALTTPERNNLVAIVSLTEMVVLKPALNSFGRWDAEDHRKRVEQLITRMKEYGQLRFRVSLGNYFTGPGSIARSYRTAKTTMVVGKQRMPESRCYFYQDLMLPVLLDSLRGDWQANELARPLARLKAMDNNGLLRRTLAAWFRHNVQPLATSKALFIHRNTLEYRLNRISELTGLDLGNFDDRLLLYVALQLDEER
;
A
#
# COMPACT_ATOMS: atom_id res chain seq x y z
N VAL A 1 44.61 -5.00 -32.27
CA VAL A 1 43.32 -4.52 -32.86
C VAL A 1 42.28 -5.64 -32.88
N CYS A 2 42.64 -6.91 -33.19
CA CYS A 2 41.69 -8.04 -33.25
C CYS A 2 41.14 -8.42 -31.87
N MET A 3 41.97 -8.54 -30.83
CA MET A 3 41.57 -8.88 -29.44
C MET A 3 40.59 -7.88 -28.81
N THR A 4 40.71 -6.60 -29.14
CA THR A 4 39.80 -5.56 -28.65
C THR A 4 38.38 -5.66 -29.26
N ALA A 5 38.28 -6.05 -30.51
CA ALA A 5 37.02 -6.23 -31.21
C ALA A 5 36.27 -7.50 -30.72
N GLU A 6 36.98 -8.60 -30.49
CA GLU A 6 36.41 -9.83 -29.91
C GLU A 6 35.93 -9.58 -28.47
N MET A 7 36.70 -8.90 -27.62
CA MET A 7 36.27 -8.53 -26.27
C MET A 7 35.03 -7.62 -26.29
N MET A 8 34.97 -6.65 -27.23
CA MET A 8 33.76 -5.80 -27.34
C MET A 8 32.52 -6.57 -27.78
N LEU A 9 32.67 -7.52 -28.70
CA LEU A 9 31.57 -8.38 -29.16
C LEU A 9 31.08 -9.31 -28.02
N GLU A 10 32.01 -9.89 -27.29
CA GLU A 10 31.70 -10.76 -26.16
C GLU A 10 31.04 -9.97 -25.02
N GLN A 11 31.51 -8.78 -24.73
CA GLN A 11 30.89 -7.86 -23.76
C GLN A 11 29.49 -7.42 -24.20
N SER A 12 29.29 -7.08 -25.47
CA SER A 12 27.98 -6.74 -26.04
C SER A 12 27.02 -7.91 -25.96
N ARG A 13 27.48 -9.12 -26.27
CA ARG A 13 26.64 -10.36 -26.15
C ARG A 13 26.25 -10.65 -24.71
N LEU A 14 27.18 -10.49 -23.76
CA LEU A 14 26.91 -10.68 -22.33
C LEU A 14 25.90 -9.66 -21.84
N MET A 15 26.04 -8.38 -22.19
CA MET A 15 25.09 -7.33 -21.84
C MET A 15 23.70 -7.59 -22.41
N HIS A 16 23.61 -8.11 -23.64
CA HIS A 16 22.33 -8.47 -24.25
C HIS A 16 21.66 -9.64 -23.52
N LEU A 17 22.40 -10.66 -23.13
CA LEU A 17 21.87 -11.80 -22.35
C LEU A 17 21.40 -11.37 -20.96
N LEU A 18 22.16 -10.51 -20.27
CA LEU A 18 21.75 -9.97 -18.96
C LEU A 18 20.49 -9.11 -19.06
N ALA A 19 20.37 -8.28 -20.10
CA ALA A 19 19.16 -7.49 -20.33
C ALA A 19 17.95 -8.36 -20.64
N GLN A 20 18.14 -9.47 -21.36
CA GLN A 20 17.08 -10.42 -21.67
C GLN A 20 16.64 -11.18 -20.41
N ASP A 21 17.57 -11.63 -19.57
CA ASP A 21 17.26 -12.29 -18.29
C ASP A 21 16.49 -11.35 -17.35
N SER A 22 16.90 -10.09 -17.26
CA SER A 22 16.19 -9.08 -16.46
C SER A 22 14.73 -8.89 -16.91
N ARG A 23 14.49 -8.78 -18.22
CA ARG A 23 13.13 -8.66 -18.77
C ARG A 23 12.27 -9.87 -18.45
N LEU A 24 12.80 -11.09 -18.61
CA LEU A 24 12.07 -12.32 -18.30
C LEU A 24 11.71 -12.39 -16.80
N ARG A 25 12.57 -11.91 -15.91
CA ARG A 25 12.28 -11.82 -14.48
C ARG A 25 11.19 -10.80 -14.18
N GLU A 26 11.22 -9.64 -14.81
CA GLU A 26 10.16 -8.63 -14.68
C GLU A 26 8.80 -9.15 -15.17
N GLU A 27 8.76 -9.80 -16.33
CA GLU A 27 7.54 -10.45 -16.84
C GLU A 27 7.02 -11.51 -15.88
N LEU A 28 7.90 -12.32 -15.30
CA LEU A 28 7.50 -13.30 -14.28
C LEU A 28 6.88 -12.60 -13.07
N VAL A 29 7.46 -11.53 -12.55
CA VAL A 29 6.89 -10.75 -11.44
C VAL A 29 5.51 -10.22 -11.81
N MET A 30 5.34 -9.67 -13.03
CA MET A 30 4.04 -9.17 -13.50
C MET A 30 2.96 -10.26 -13.54
N ASN A 31 3.33 -11.47 -13.92
CA ASN A 31 2.40 -12.61 -13.88
C ASN A 31 2.10 -13.04 -12.43
N LEU A 32 3.11 -13.12 -11.57
CA LEU A 32 2.93 -13.55 -10.18
C LEU A 32 2.01 -12.63 -9.36
N ILE A 33 2.07 -11.31 -9.59
CA ILE A 33 1.20 -10.35 -8.86
C ILE A 33 -0.25 -10.39 -9.31
N GLN A 34 -0.55 -11.04 -10.44
CA GLN A 34 -1.90 -11.21 -10.98
C GLN A 34 -2.44 -12.64 -10.79
N ALA A 35 -1.56 -13.61 -10.57
CA ALA A 35 -1.93 -15.03 -10.50
C ALA A 35 -2.64 -15.35 -9.18
N GLU A 36 -3.83 -15.91 -9.26
CA GLU A 36 -4.55 -16.45 -8.10
C GLU A 36 -3.92 -17.75 -7.59
N GLU A 37 -3.24 -18.49 -8.49
CA GLU A 37 -2.53 -19.73 -8.19
C GLU A 37 -1.24 -19.82 -9.00
N ASN A 38 -0.25 -20.54 -8.48
CA ASN A 38 0.94 -20.87 -9.23
C ASN A 38 0.64 -21.99 -10.23
N THR A 39 0.43 -21.63 -11.48
CA THR A 39 0.25 -22.63 -12.55
C THR A 39 1.54 -23.42 -12.79
N PRO A 40 1.45 -24.68 -13.33
CA PRO A 40 2.64 -25.44 -13.69
C PRO A 40 3.57 -24.68 -14.65
N ALA A 41 2.99 -23.89 -15.59
CA ALA A 41 3.75 -23.06 -16.52
C ALA A 41 4.56 -21.96 -15.81
N LEU A 42 3.97 -21.27 -14.83
CA LEU A 42 4.67 -20.27 -14.03
C LEU A 42 5.79 -20.91 -13.20
N THR A 43 5.55 -22.10 -12.64
CA THR A 43 6.53 -22.83 -11.86
C THR A 43 7.72 -23.25 -12.72
N GLU A 44 7.48 -23.79 -13.91
CA GLU A 44 8.53 -24.17 -14.85
C GLU A 44 9.32 -22.93 -15.32
N TRP A 45 8.65 -21.82 -15.62
CA TRP A 45 9.29 -20.59 -16.01
C TRP A 45 10.21 -20.04 -14.89
N ALA A 46 9.73 -20.00 -13.66
CA ALA A 46 10.53 -19.56 -12.51
C ALA A 46 11.76 -20.46 -12.31
N GLN A 47 11.61 -21.78 -12.42
CA GLN A 47 12.72 -22.74 -12.32
C GLN A 47 13.79 -22.50 -13.39
N ARG A 48 13.40 -22.19 -14.62
CA ARG A 48 14.36 -21.83 -15.71
C ARG A 48 15.15 -20.57 -15.39
N LEU A 49 14.57 -19.64 -14.66
CA LEU A 49 15.24 -18.40 -14.20
C LEU A 49 15.99 -18.56 -12.86
N GLY A 50 16.01 -19.78 -12.29
CA GLY A 50 16.64 -20.07 -11.01
C GLY A 50 15.89 -19.45 -9.81
N ILE A 51 14.57 -19.21 -9.96
CA ILE A 51 13.73 -18.60 -8.94
C ILE A 51 12.89 -19.69 -8.25
N ASP A 52 13.02 -19.77 -6.92
CA ASP A 52 12.18 -20.66 -6.11
C ASP A 52 10.89 -19.94 -5.72
N LEU A 53 9.75 -20.40 -6.26
CA LEU A 53 8.42 -19.89 -5.93
C LEU A 53 7.90 -20.40 -4.58
N ASN A 54 8.50 -21.42 -3.99
CA ASN A 54 8.15 -21.89 -2.63
C ASN A 54 8.71 -20.96 -1.56
N GLN A 55 9.68 -20.11 -1.90
CA GLN A 55 10.19 -19.12 -0.96
C GLN A 55 9.08 -18.12 -0.62
N PRO A 56 8.70 -18.01 0.68
CA PRO A 56 7.71 -17.06 1.12
C PRO A 56 8.13 -15.62 0.83
N ARG A 57 7.24 -14.85 0.18
CA ARG A 57 7.52 -13.47 -0.21
C ARG A 57 6.41 -12.54 0.24
N VAL A 58 6.80 -11.29 0.54
CA VAL A 58 5.91 -10.17 0.79
C VAL A 58 6.16 -9.09 -0.27
N VAL A 59 5.12 -8.38 -0.64
CA VAL A 59 5.18 -7.35 -1.68
C VAL A 59 5.31 -5.97 -1.05
N ALA A 60 6.29 -5.21 -1.53
CA ALA A 60 6.38 -3.77 -1.34
C ALA A 60 6.17 -3.06 -2.69
N ILE A 61 5.54 -1.89 -2.65
CA ILE A 61 5.40 -0.99 -3.80
C ILE A 61 6.20 0.27 -3.50
N VAL A 62 6.98 0.70 -4.48
CA VAL A 62 7.70 1.97 -4.45
C VAL A 62 7.11 2.87 -5.51
N GLU A 63 6.66 4.05 -5.12
CA GLU A 63 6.11 5.09 -5.99
C GLU A 63 7.04 6.31 -5.96
N VAL A 64 7.37 6.83 -7.12
CA VAL A 64 8.17 8.05 -7.28
C VAL A 64 7.24 9.23 -7.59
N ASP A 65 7.43 10.33 -6.89
CA ASP A 65 6.71 11.57 -7.18
C ASP A 65 7.36 12.29 -8.38
N SER A 66 6.75 12.14 -9.55
CA SER A 66 7.21 12.76 -10.81
C SER A 66 6.79 14.23 -10.96
N GLY A 67 6.00 14.78 -10.04
CA GLY A 67 5.39 16.11 -10.18
C GLY A 67 6.35 17.28 -10.25
N GLN A 68 7.59 17.12 -9.78
CA GLN A 68 8.59 18.18 -9.76
C GLN A 68 9.68 18.05 -10.83
N LEU A 69 10.01 16.84 -11.28
CA LEU A 69 11.21 16.57 -12.11
C LEU A 69 10.89 15.90 -13.45
N GLY A 70 9.63 15.62 -13.74
CA GLY A 70 9.20 14.96 -14.98
C GLY A 70 9.36 13.44 -14.96
N VAL A 71 8.77 12.81 -15.97
CA VAL A 71 8.65 11.35 -16.09
C VAL A 71 10.00 10.66 -16.36
N ASP A 72 10.86 11.29 -17.17
CA ASP A 72 12.16 10.72 -17.53
C ASP A 72 13.09 10.61 -16.31
N SER A 73 13.07 11.62 -15.44
CA SER A 73 13.83 11.60 -14.18
C SER A 73 13.30 10.54 -13.21
N ALA A 74 12.00 10.37 -13.13
CA ALA A 74 11.37 9.34 -12.31
C ALA A 74 11.78 7.94 -12.77
N MET A 75 11.78 7.69 -14.09
CA MET A 75 12.19 6.41 -14.66
C MET A 75 13.67 6.10 -14.39
N ALA A 76 14.55 7.09 -14.55
CA ALA A 76 15.97 6.92 -14.28
C ALA A 76 16.23 6.53 -12.81
N GLU A 77 15.52 7.15 -11.86
CA GLU A 77 15.65 6.80 -10.45
C GLU A 77 15.04 5.45 -10.09
N LEU A 78 13.93 5.06 -10.71
CA LEU A 78 13.39 3.71 -10.56
C LEU A 78 14.37 2.65 -11.05
N GLN A 79 15.07 2.89 -12.17
CA GLN A 79 16.10 1.98 -12.68
C GLN A 79 17.31 1.87 -11.74
N GLN A 80 17.77 2.98 -11.19
CA GLN A 80 18.86 2.97 -10.19
C GLN A 80 18.45 2.19 -8.94
N LEU A 81 17.23 2.41 -8.48
CA LEU A 81 16.68 1.70 -7.31
C LEU A 81 16.49 0.21 -7.60
N GLN A 82 16.01 -0.15 -8.78
CA GLN A 82 15.89 -1.53 -9.22
C GLN A 82 17.25 -2.23 -9.14
N ASN A 83 18.31 -1.63 -9.70
CA ASN A 83 19.67 -2.18 -9.64
C ASN A 83 20.15 -2.37 -8.19
N ALA A 84 19.90 -1.41 -7.32
CA ALA A 84 20.27 -1.47 -5.91
C ALA A 84 19.49 -2.54 -5.11
N LEU A 85 18.26 -2.86 -5.53
CA LEU A 85 17.42 -3.83 -4.85
C LEU A 85 17.54 -5.26 -5.40
N THR A 86 18.07 -5.43 -6.62
CA THR A 86 18.20 -6.74 -7.31
C THR A 86 19.52 -7.43 -6.99
N THR A 87 20.25 -7.01 -5.95
CA THR A 87 21.51 -7.68 -5.56
C THR A 87 21.24 -9.12 -5.10
N PRO A 88 22.10 -10.10 -5.46
CA PRO A 88 21.91 -11.52 -5.12
C PRO A 88 21.68 -11.78 -3.63
N GLU A 89 22.38 -11.03 -2.78
CA GLU A 89 22.28 -11.18 -1.30
C GLU A 89 20.90 -10.85 -0.76
N ARG A 90 20.14 -10.00 -1.44
CA ARG A 90 18.78 -9.59 -1.02
C ARG A 90 17.70 -10.57 -1.46
N ASN A 91 17.98 -11.33 -2.52
CA ASN A 91 17.02 -12.27 -3.14
C ASN A 91 15.64 -11.66 -3.43
N ASN A 92 15.62 -10.37 -3.79
CA ASN A 92 14.41 -9.68 -4.21
C ASN A 92 14.14 -9.97 -5.68
N LEU A 93 12.85 -10.04 -6.04
CA LEU A 93 12.39 -9.96 -7.43
C LEU A 93 11.75 -8.60 -7.62
N VAL A 94 12.18 -7.88 -8.63
CA VAL A 94 11.79 -6.48 -8.84
C VAL A 94 11.29 -6.29 -10.25
N ALA A 95 10.18 -5.54 -10.40
CA ALA A 95 9.67 -5.14 -11.71
C ALA A 95 9.19 -3.69 -11.67
N ILE A 96 9.51 -2.92 -12.70
CA ILE A 96 8.94 -1.60 -12.95
C ILE A 96 7.60 -1.83 -13.64
N VAL A 97 6.50 -1.45 -12.98
CA VAL A 97 5.13 -1.71 -13.45
C VAL A 97 4.51 -0.50 -14.15
N SER A 98 5.05 0.69 -13.92
CA SER A 98 4.66 1.92 -14.61
C SER A 98 5.81 2.93 -14.61
N LEU A 99 5.60 4.10 -15.23
CA LEU A 99 6.59 5.18 -15.30
C LEU A 99 7.00 5.73 -13.93
N THR A 100 6.20 5.47 -12.90
CA THR A 100 6.41 6.00 -11.54
C THR A 100 6.33 4.94 -10.44
N GLU A 101 6.08 3.68 -10.80
CA GLU A 101 5.83 2.62 -9.81
C GLU A 101 6.66 1.37 -10.07
N MET A 102 7.22 0.83 -9.02
CA MET A 102 7.99 -0.40 -9.02
C MET A 102 7.45 -1.35 -7.94
N VAL A 103 7.40 -2.63 -8.26
CA VAL A 103 7.01 -3.71 -7.34
C VAL A 103 8.24 -4.49 -6.93
N VAL A 104 8.34 -4.79 -5.65
CA VAL A 104 9.42 -5.56 -5.04
C VAL A 104 8.83 -6.75 -4.29
N LEU A 105 9.10 -7.95 -4.77
CA LEU A 105 8.81 -9.19 -4.05
C LEU A 105 10.04 -9.55 -3.21
N LYS A 106 9.96 -9.34 -1.91
CA LYS A 106 11.07 -9.57 -0.99
C LYS A 106 10.83 -10.83 -0.14
N PRO A 107 11.89 -11.55 0.28
CA PRO A 107 11.75 -12.64 1.23
C PRO A 107 10.98 -12.18 2.48
N ALA A 108 9.94 -12.95 2.86
CA ALA A 108 9.04 -12.59 3.94
C ALA A 108 9.57 -13.01 5.31
N LEU A 109 10.23 -14.17 5.38
CA LEU A 109 10.65 -14.75 6.64
C LEU A 109 12.08 -14.34 7.00
N ASN A 110 12.31 -14.13 8.27
CA ASN A 110 13.65 -13.89 8.81
C ASN A 110 14.49 -15.19 8.88
N SER A 111 15.72 -15.11 9.37
CA SER A 111 16.63 -16.27 9.53
C SER A 111 16.09 -17.37 10.45
N PHE A 112 15.08 -17.08 11.26
CA PHE A 112 14.39 -18.04 12.13
C PHE A 112 13.12 -18.63 11.50
N GLY A 113 12.86 -18.35 10.21
CA GLY A 113 11.68 -18.83 9.53
C GLY A 113 10.36 -18.17 9.98
N ARG A 114 10.40 -16.96 10.56
CA ARG A 114 9.24 -16.24 11.08
C ARG A 114 8.99 -14.95 10.33
N TRP A 115 7.70 -14.63 10.12
CA TRP A 115 7.28 -13.31 9.69
C TRP A 115 7.38 -12.31 10.85
N ASP A 116 8.09 -11.22 10.62
CA ASP A 116 8.25 -10.12 11.57
C ASP A 116 8.00 -8.80 10.85
N ALA A 117 6.80 -8.24 11.06
CA ALA A 117 6.39 -6.99 10.42
C ALA A 117 7.26 -5.80 10.88
N GLU A 118 7.70 -5.80 12.13
CA GLU A 118 8.50 -4.72 12.70
C GLU A 118 9.93 -4.72 12.13
N ASP A 119 10.52 -5.88 11.92
CA ASP A 119 11.82 -6.00 11.25
C ASP A 119 11.74 -5.49 9.80
N HIS A 120 10.65 -5.83 9.08
CA HIS A 120 10.42 -5.29 7.75
C HIS A 120 10.22 -3.78 7.75
N ARG A 121 9.50 -3.24 8.73
CA ARG A 121 9.32 -1.79 8.93
C ARG A 121 10.67 -1.09 9.04
N LYS A 122 11.51 -1.53 9.96
CA LYS A 122 12.85 -0.95 10.19
C LYS A 122 13.69 -0.95 8.92
N ARG A 123 13.66 -2.03 8.14
CA ARG A 123 14.41 -2.14 6.89
C ARG A 123 13.90 -1.17 5.82
N VAL A 124 12.57 -0.98 5.71
CA VAL A 124 11.97 -0.01 4.78
C VAL A 124 12.32 1.42 5.17
N GLU A 125 12.19 1.76 6.45
CA GLU A 125 12.53 3.09 6.96
C GLU A 125 14.02 3.43 6.79
N GLN A 126 14.91 2.45 7.02
CA GLN A 126 16.34 2.60 6.75
C GLN A 126 16.62 2.81 5.26
N LEU A 127 15.92 2.10 4.39
CA LEU A 127 16.05 2.29 2.94
C LEU A 127 15.68 3.73 2.55
N ILE A 128 14.52 4.20 3.00
CA ILE A 128 14.07 5.58 2.73
C ILE A 128 15.07 6.61 3.27
N THR A 129 15.62 6.40 4.46
CA THR A 129 16.61 7.31 5.06
C THR A 129 17.86 7.39 4.20
N ARG A 130 18.41 6.24 3.77
CA ARG A 130 19.57 6.20 2.86
C ARG A 130 19.28 6.86 1.51
N MET A 131 18.10 6.64 0.96
CA MET A 131 17.72 7.23 -0.33
C MET A 131 17.60 8.75 -0.26
N LYS A 132 17.19 9.32 0.88
CA LYS A 132 17.20 10.78 1.08
C LYS A 132 18.60 11.40 1.01
N GLU A 133 19.62 10.63 1.32
CA GLU A 133 21.03 11.08 1.26
C GLU A 133 21.56 11.12 -0.18
N TYR A 134 20.99 10.33 -1.09
CA TYR A 134 21.53 10.14 -2.45
C TYR A 134 20.70 10.79 -3.57
N GLY A 135 19.47 11.26 -3.31
CA GLY A 135 18.57 11.73 -4.35
C GLY A 135 17.68 12.90 -3.98
N GLN A 136 17.24 13.62 -5.01
CA GLN A 136 16.29 14.73 -4.87
C GLN A 136 14.83 14.26 -4.95
N LEU A 137 14.57 13.04 -5.41
CA LEU A 137 13.24 12.54 -5.63
C LEU A 137 12.55 12.07 -4.35
N ARG A 138 11.25 12.26 -4.35
CA ARG A 138 10.39 11.85 -3.24
C ARG A 138 9.81 10.48 -3.54
N PHE A 139 10.29 9.48 -2.83
CA PHE A 139 9.72 8.14 -2.86
C PHE A 139 8.66 7.97 -1.79
N ARG A 140 7.65 7.18 -2.11
CA ARG A 140 6.72 6.58 -1.15
C ARG A 140 6.83 5.07 -1.25
N VAL A 141 6.77 4.41 -0.12
CA VAL A 141 6.85 2.94 -0.06
C VAL A 141 5.67 2.43 0.74
N SER A 142 4.98 1.44 0.20
CA SER A 142 4.00 0.66 0.95
C SER A 142 4.45 -0.78 1.08
N LEU A 143 4.16 -1.38 2.23
CA LEU A 143 4.38 -2.81 2.49
C LEU A 143 3.03 -3.47 2.70
N GLY A 144 2.74 -4.48 1.88
CA GLY A 144 1.56 -5.31 2.01
C GLY A 144 1.65 -6.30 3.17
N ASN A 145 0.62 -7.13 3.30
CA ASN A 145 0.62 -8.21 4.27
C ASN A 145 1.29 -9.46 3.70
N TYR A 146 1.88 -10.25 4.58
CA TYR A 146 2.36 -11.58 4.26
C TYR A 146 1.20 -12.58 4.30
N PHE A 147 1.11 -13.43 3.28
CA PHE A 147 0.14 -14.50 3.17
C PHE A 147 0.83 -15.82 2.87
N THR A 148 0.17 -16.91 3.22
CA THR A 148 0.56 -18.28 2.88
C THR A 148 -0.39 -18.90 1.87
N GLY A 149 0.06 -19.94 1.19
CA GLY A 149 -0.76 -20.72 0.25
C GLY A 149 -0.92 -20.08 -1.14
N PRO A 150 -1.78 -20.67 -1.98
CA PRO A 150 -2.00 -20.21 -3.35
C PRO A 150 -2.38 -18.73 -3.42
N GLY A 151 -1.90 -18.01 -4.43
CA GLY A 151 -2.18 -16.59 -4.60
C GLY A 151 -1.62 -15.64 -3.52
N SER A 152 -0.70 -16.12 -2.67
CA SER A 152 -0.11 -15.31 -1.58
C SER A 152 0.54 -14.02 -2.09
N ILE A 153 1.26 -14.07 -3.21
CA ILE A 153 1.92 -12.92 -3.84
C ILE A 153 0.87 -11.93 -4.35
N ALA A 154 -0.15 -12.39 -5.06
CA ALA A 154 -1.21 -11.52 -5.59
C ALA A 154 -2.01 -10.85 -4.47
N ARG A 155 -2.30 -11.56 -3.37
CA ARG A 155 -2.94 -10.97 -2.18
C ARG A 155 -2.04 -9.93 -1.51
N SER A 156 -0.74 -10.24 -1.37
CA SER A 156 0.24 -9.31 -0.82
C SER A 156 0.35 -8.05 -1.68
N TYR A 157 0.36 -8.19 -3.00
CA TYR A 157 0.35 -7.06 -3.94
C TYR A 157 -0.91 -6.20 -3.80
N ARG A 158 -2.10 -6.82 -3.78
CA ARG A 158 -3.36 -6.09 -3.59
C ARG A 158 -3.37 -5.29 -2.29
N THR A 159 -2.93 -5.90 -1.18
CA THR A 159 -2.85 -5.18 0.10
C THR A 159 -1.79 -4.08 0.07
N ALA A 160 -0.63 -4.27 -0.56
CA ALA A 160 0.37 -3.21 -0.72
C ALA A 160 -0.18 -2.03 -1.53
N LYS A 161 -0.89 -2.31 -2.63
CA LYS A 161 -1.48 -1.29 -3.50
C LYS A 161 -2.53 -0.46 -2.77
N THR A 162 -3.46 -1.12 -2.10
CA THR A 162 -4.48 -0.43 -1.31
C THR A 162 -3.85 0.32 -0.12
N THR A 163 -2.82 -0.25 0.52
CA THR A 163 -2.08 0.44 1.59
C THR A 163 -1.42 1.73 1.09
N MET A 164 -0.88 1.75 -0.14
CA MET A 164 -0.36 2.97 -0.75
C MET A 164 -1.44 4.04 -0.92
N VAL A 165 -2.58 3.66 -1.49
CA VAL A 165 -3.71 4.57 -1.75
C VAL A 165 -4.25 5.15 -0.44
N VAL A 166 -4.61 4.29 0.50
CA VAL A 166 -5.17 4.67 1.81
C VAL A 166 -4.15 5.48 2.64
N GLY A 167 -2.87 5.07 2.60
CA GLY A 167 -1.79 5.75 3.30
C GLY A 167 -1.59 7.18 2.82
N LYS A 168 -1.60 7.41 1.50
CA LYS A 168 -1.50 8.77 0.93
C LYS A 168 -2.64 9.68 1.35
N GLN A 169 -3.84 9.14 1.48
CA GLN A 169 -5.02 9.92 1.91
C GLN A 169 -4.97 10.26 3.40
N ARG A 170 -4.60 9.30 4.25
CA ARG A 170 -4.67 9.45 5.71
C ARG A 170 -3.43 10.09 6.33
N MET A 171 -2.28 9.86 5.71
CA MET A 171 -0.98 10.30 6.19
C MET A 171 -0.17 10.93 5.05
N PRO A 172 -0.62 12.04 4.43
CA PRO A 172 -0.01 12.63 3.24
C PRO A 172 1.45 13.03 3.44
N GLU A 173 1.84 13.36 4.66
CA GLU A 173 3.22 13.74 5.02
C GLU A 173 4.14 12.52 5.20
N SER A 174 3.58 11.32 5.37
CA SER A 174 4.37 10.10 5.49
C SER A 174 4.90 9.63 4.13
N ARG A 175 5.99 8.90 4.17
CA ARG A 175 6.58 8.26 2.99
C ARG A 175 6.58 6.74 3.07
N CYS A 176 6.23 6.21 4.23
CA CYS A 176 6.13 4.77 4.47
C CYS A 176 4.72 4.45 4.96
N TYR A 177 4.11 3.46 4.35
CA TYR A 177 2.79 2.98 4.69
C TYR A 177 2.85 1.47 4.92
N PHE A 178 2.37 1.04 6.07
CA PHE A 178 2.40 -0.37 6.47
C PHE A 178 0.98 -0.89 6.63
N TYR A 179 0.71 -2.05 6.04
CA TYR A 179 -0.60 -2.69 6.14
C TYR A 179 -1.08 -2.84 7.59
N GLN A 180 -0.16 -3.19 8.52
CA GLN A 180 -0.49 -3.39 9.93
C GLN A 180 -1.07 -2.13 10.59
N ASP A 181 -0.64 -0.95 10.19
CA ASP A 181 -1.14 0.33 10.71
C ASP A 181 -2.48 0.73 10.07
N LEU A 182 -2.77 0.21 8.89
CA LEU A 182 -3.91 0.59 8.05
C LEU A 182 -4.83 -0.60 7.74
N MET A 183 -4.74 -1.69 8.51
CA MET A 183 -5.43 -2.94 8.21
C MET A 183 -6.94 -2.73 7.99
N LEU A 184 -7.63 -2.10 8.94
CA LEU A 184 -9.08 -1.90 8.82
C LEU A 184 -9.47 -1.04 7.60
N PRO A 185 -8.92 0.17 7.41
CA PRO A 185 -9.27 0.97 6.24
C PRO A 185 -8.85 0.32 4.91
N VAL A 186 -7.77 -0.45 4.87
CA VAL A 186 -7.37 -1.20 3.66
C VAL A 186 -8.37 -2.31 3.34
N LEU A 187 -8.82 -3.06 4.35
CA LEU A 187 -9.83 -4.10 4.15
C LEU A 187 -11.19 -3.52 3.75
N LEU A 188 -11.59 -2.40 4.34
CA LEU A 188 -12.82 -1.70 3.96
C LEU A 188 -12.74 -1.11 2.54
N ASP A 189 -11.57 -0.58 2.13
CA ASP A 189 -11.38 -0.08 0.76
C ASP A 189 -11.51 -1.20 -0.27
N SER A 190 -11.14 -2.43 0.07
CA SER A 190 -11.31 -3.59 -0.82
C SER A 190 -12.76 -3.97 -1.09
N LEU A 191 -13.70 -3.52 -0.25
CA LEU A 191 -15.15 -3.70 -0.45
C LEU A 191 -15.75 -2.63 -1.36
N ARG A 192 -15.01 -1.56 -1.69
CA ARG A 192 -15.52 -0.47 -2.53
C ARG A 192 -15.92 -1.00 -3.91
N GLY A 193 -17.09 -0.60 -4.34
CA GLY A 193 -17.68 -1.06 -5.59
C GLY A 193 -18.63 -2.24 -5.45
N ASP A 194 -18.59 -2.95 -4.33
CA ASP A 194 -19.50 -4.04 -4.04
C ASP A 194 -20.76 -3.56 -3.29
N TRP A 195 -21.82 -4.34 -3.33
CA TRP A 195 -23.09 -4.02 -2.65
C TRP A 195 -22.93 -3.90 -1.12
N GLN A 196 -21.98 -4.64 -0.54
CA GLN A 196 -21.69 -4.59 0.90
C GLN A 196 -21.25 -3.19 1.34
N ALA A 197 -20.38 -2.54 0.58
CA ALA A 197 -19.95 -1.17 0.88
C ALA A 197 -21.11 -0.18 0.85
N ASN A 198 -22.03 -0.34 -0.11
CA ASN A 198 -23.22 0.50 -0.23
C ASN A 198 -24.14 0.34 0.98
N GLU A 199 -24.38 -0.91 1.43
CA GLU A 199 -25.19 -1.17 2.62
C GLU A 199 -24.53 -0.64 3.90
N LEU A 200 -23.23 -0.83 4.06
CA LEU A 200 -22.48 -0.31 5.20
C LEU A 200 -22.46 1.23 5.24
N ALA A 201 -22.41 1.90 4.08
CA ALA A 201 -22.44 3.36 3.99
C ALA A 201 -23.87 3.96 4.13
N ARG A 202 -24.91 3.16 3.97
CA ARG A 202 -26.31 3.59 3.96
C ARG A 202 -26.75 4.44 5.16
N PRO A 203 -26.32 4.17 6.42
CA PRO A 203 -26.70 5.00 7.57
C PRO A 203 -26.31 6.46 7.42
N LEU A 204 -25.24 6.77 6.69
CA LEU A 204 -24.79 8.14 6.47
C LEU A 204 -25.55 8.90 5.36
N ALA A 205 -26.37 8.22 4.55
CA ALA A 205 -27.02 8.84 3.40
C ALA A 205 -27.93 10.02 3.81
N ARG A 206 -28.75 9.85 4.87
CA ARG A 206 -29.60 10.92 5.41
C ARG A 206 -28.79 12.04 6.06
N LEU A 207 -27.72 11.66 6.79
CA LEU A 207 -26.82 12.64 7.38
C LEU A 207 -26.20 13.51 6.30
N LYS A 208 -25.71 12.91 5.22
CA LYS A 208 -25.14 13.64 4.07
C LYS A 208 -26.11 14.62 3.43
N ALA A 209 -27.34 14.16 3.19
CA ALA A 209 -28.38 14.98 2.55
C ALA A 209 -28.74 16.22 3.37
N MET A 210 -28.61 16.16 4.71
CA MET A 210 -28.98 17.24 5.63
C MET A 210 -27.80 18.03 6.18
N ASP A 211 -26.56 17.58 5.94
CA ASP A 211 -25.33 18.18 6.44
C ASP A 211 -24.61 18.97 5.35
N ASN A 212 -25.24 20.01 4.85
CA ASN A 212 -24.75 20.82 3.71
C ASN A 212 -23.31 21.36 3.92
N ASN A 213 -22.95 21.64 5.16
CA ASN A 213 -21.63 22.20 5.50
C ASN A 213 -20.63 21.13 5.99
N GLY A 214 -21.02 19.86 6.02
CA GLY A 214 -20.20 18.78 6.54
C GLY A 214 -19.91 18.87 8.03
N LEU A 215 -20.65 19.70 8.77
CA LEU A 215 -20.42 20.00 10.18
C LEU A 215 -20.66 18.77 11.07
N LEU A 216 -21.75 18.05 10.84
CA LEU A 216 -22.11 16.87 11.60
C LEU A 216 -21.15 15.72 11.31
N ARG A 217 -20.79 15.50 10.03
CA ARG A 217 -19.80 14.48 9.65
C ARG A 217 -18.42 14.76 10.28
N ARG A 218 -17.96 16.02 10.25
CA ARG A 218 -16.71 16.42 10.92
C ARG A 218 -16.78 16.22 12.43
N THR A 219 -17.95 16.49 13.03
CA THR A 219 -18.16 16.25 14.47
C THR A 219 -18.09 14.77 14.80
N LEU A 220 -18.75 13.91 13.99
CA LEU A 220 -18.73 12.45 14.15
C LEU A 220 -17.30 11.89 13.98
N ALA A 221 -16.58 12.33 12.95
CA ALA A 221 -15.18 11.94 12.71
C ALA A 221 -14.26 12.33 13.88
N ALA A 222 -14.39 13.56 14.38
CA ALA A 222 -13.63 14.01 15.53
C ALA A 222 -13.98 13.19 16.80
N TRP A 223 -15.25 12.87 17.00
CA TRP A 223 -15.70 12.09 18.16
C TRP A 223 -15.09 10.68 18.15
N PHE A 224 -15.08 9.99 17.01
CA PHE A 224 -14.40 8.69 16.89
C PHE A 224 -12.88 8.80 17.03
N ARG A 225 -12.25 9.84 16.43
CA ARG A 225 -10.80 10.07 16.54
C ARG A 225 -10.35 10.28 17.99
N HIS A 226 -11.22 10.85 18.82
CA HIS A 226 -10.97 11.05 20.25
C HIS A 226 -11.59 9.94 21.13
N ASN A 227 -11.70 8.71 20.56
CA ASN A 227 -12.15 7.52 21.30
C ASN A 227 -13.48 7.71 22.02
N VAL A 228 -14.44 8.39 21.39
CA VAL A 228 -15.79 8.58 21.94
C VAL A 228 -15.80 9.38 23.26
N GLN A 229 -14.77 10.19 23.49
CA GLN A 229 -14.64 11.01 24.71
C GLN A 229 -15.18 12.43 24.50
N PRO A 230 -16.30 12.85 25.14
CA PRO A 230 -16.93 14.14 24.88
C PRO A 230 -16.03 15.32 25.21
N LEU A 231 -15.26 15.25 26.32
CA LEU A 231 -14.39 16.34 26.73
C LEU A 231 -13.23 16.57 25.75
N ALA A 232 -12.57 15.48 25.29
CA ALA A 232 -11.49 15.58 24.34
C ALA A 232 -12.01 16.07 22.98
N THR A 233 -13.17 15.58 22.55
CA THR A 233 -13.80 15.97 21.27
C THR A 233 -14.23 17.45 21.28
N SER A 234 -14.89 17.92 22.33
CA SER A 234 -15.33 19.32 22.43
C SER A 234 -14.14 20.30 22.42
N LYS A 235 -13.05 19.97 23.13
CA LYS A 235 -11.81 20.73 23.08
C LYS A 235 -11.21 20.77 21.68
N ALA A 236 -11.11 19.62 21.02
CA ALA A 236 -10.53 19.53 19.68
C ALA A 236 -11.36 20.29 18.61
N LEU A 237 -12.67 20.37 18.80
CA LEU A 237 -13.58 21.12 17.92
C LEU A 237 -13.75 22.59 18.31
N PHE A 238 -13.15 23.03 19.42
CA PHE A 238 -13.33 24.37 19.99
C PHE A 238 -14.80 24.74 20.24
N ILE A 239 -15.59 23.79 20.75
CA ILE A 239 -17.02 23.98 21.06
C ILE A 239 -17.33 23.64 22.53
N HIS A 240 -18.43 24.17 23.04
CA HIS A 240 -18.92 23.79 24.35
C HIS A 240 -19.47 22.35 24.34
N ARG A 241 -19.40 21.66 25.50
CA ARG A 241 -19.91 20.28 25.66
C ARG A 241 -21.37 20.14 25.22
N ASN A 242 -22.22 21.08 25.60
CA ASN A 242 -23.65 21.04 25.23
C ASN A 242 -23.86 21.12 23.70
N THR A 243 -23.01 21.89 23.01
CA THR A 243 -23.04 21.96 21.53
C THR A 243 -22.63 20.63 20.89
N LEU A 244 -21.64 19.95 21.48
CA LEU A 244 -21.26 18.62 21.03
C LEU A 244 -22.41 17.64 21.23
N GLU A 245 -23.01 17.61 22.41
CA GLU A 245 -24.14 16.74 22.75
C GLU A 245 -25.33 16.97 21.81
N TYR A 246 -25.70 18.23 21.56
CA TYR A 246 -26.71 18.59 20.58
C TYR A 246 -26.40 18.01 19.18
N ARG A 247 -25.17 18.15 18.71
CA ARG A 247 -24.76 17.62 17.40
C ARG A 247 -24.79 16.10 17.35
N LEU A 248 -24.36 15.41 18.40
CA LEU A 248 -24.40 13.95 18.49
C LEU A 248 -25.85 13.44 18.51
N ASN A 249 -26.74 14.07 19.27
CA ASN A 249 -28.16 13.75 19.27
C ASN A 249 -28.76 13.96 17.87
N ARG A 250 -28.41 15.03 17.19
CA ARG A 250 -28.86 15.28 15.83
C ARG A 250 -28.36 14.24 14.83
N ILE A 251 -27.13 13.74 15.01
CA ILE A 251 -26.59 12.63 14.21
C ILE A 251 -27.41 11.36 14.45
N SER A 252 -27.70 11.01 15.71
CA SER A 252 -28.55 9.87 16.05
C SER A 252 -29.95 9.97 15.39
N GLU A 253 -30.60 11.12 15.46
CA GLU A 253 -31.90 11.34 14.82
C GLU A 253 -31.84 11.14 13.28
N LEU A 254 -30.84 11.70 12.62
CA LEU A 254 -30.71 11.64 11.17
C LEU A 254 -30.33 10.25 10.65
N THR A 255 -29.50 9.54 11.38
CA THR A 255 -29.04 8.19 11.02
C THR A 255 -30.01 7.10 11.48
N GLY A 256 -30.81 7.37 12.50
CA GLY A 256 -31.68 6.40 13.15
C GLY A 256 -30.93 5.41 14.04
N LEU A 257 -29.67 5.72 14.37
CA LEU A 257 -28.78 4.86 15.15
C LEU A 257 -28.51 5.47 16.53
N ASP A 258 -28.43 4.62 17.56
CA ASP A 258 -28.14 5.03 18.92
C ASP A 258 -26.62 5.08 19.17
N LEU A 259 -26.08 6.29 19.34
CA LEU A 259 -24.67 6.48 19.69
C LEU A 259 -24.30 5.96 21.09
N GLY A 260 -25.28 5.60 21.93
CA GLY A 260 -25.08 4.87 23.19
C GLY A 260 -24.82 3.37 22.98
N ASN A 261 -25.34 2.80 21.89
CA ASN A 261 -25.17 1.39 21.53
C ASN A 261 -23.84 1.16 20.82
N PHE A 262 -23.12 0.11 21.18
CA PHE A 262 -21.81 -0.21 20.61
C PHE A 262 -21.91 -0.62 19.14
N ASP A 263 -22.86 -1.47 18.77
CA ASP A 263 -23.01 -1.98 17.41
C ASP A 263 -23.40 -0.86 16.44
N ASP A 264 -24.28 0.05 16.86
CA ASP A 264 -24.67 1.23 16.09
C ASP A 264 -23.50 2.20 15.90
N ARG A 265 -22.70 2.41 16.93
CA ARG A 265 -21.45 3.19 16.84
C ARG A 265 -20.46 2.56 15.87
N LEU A 266 -20.27 1.24 15.96
CA LEU A 266 -19.36 0.52 15.06
C LEU A 266 -19.83 0.64 13.62
N LEU A 267 -21.13 0.48 13.36
CA LEU A 267 -21.70 0.65 12.03
C LEU A 267 -21.46 2.06 11.48
N LEU A 268 -21.69 3.11 12.29
CA LEU A 268 -21.42 4.49 11.91
C LEU A 268 -19.92 4.76 11.67
N TYR A 269 -19.05 4.17 12.49
CA TYR A 269 -17.60 4.27 12.29
C TYR A 269 -17.20 3.65 10.95
N VAL A 270 -17.66 2.44 10.65
CA VAL A 270 -17.37 1.75 9.38
C VAL A 270 -17.93 2.54 8.19
N ALA A 271 -19.20 3.01 8.31
CA ALA A 271 -19.82 3.84 7.29
C ALA A 271 -18.99 5.10 6.98
N LEU A 272 -18.48 5.77 8.01
CA LEU A 272 -17.64 6.95 7.87
C LEU A 272 -16.30 6.63 7.17
N GLN A 273 -15.70 5.48 7.49
CA GLN A 273 -14.47 5.03 6.83
C GLN A 273 -14.65 4.79 5.32
N LEU A 274 -15.80 4.24 4.92
CA LEU A 274 -16.15 4.00 3.53
C LEU A 274 -16.55 5.30 2.80
N ASP A 275 -16.96 6.32 3.54
CA ASP A 275 -17.44 7.60 3.03
C ASP A 275 -16.32 8.62 2.76
N GLU A 276 -15.14 8.46 3.32
CA GLU A 276 -14.00 9.32 3.03
C GLU A 276 -13.75 9.30 1.52
N GLU A 277 -14.14 10.39 0.85
CA GLU A 277 -14.01 10.59 -0.61
C GLU A 277 -12.54 10.54 -1.00
N ARG A 278 -12.28 9.88 -2.14
CA ARG A 278 -10.97 9.91 -2.80
C ARG A 278 -10.67 11.27 -3.39
#